data_ecb34ab1b8cdad5bcd4420fc169ca094
#
_entry.id   ecb34ab1b8cdad5bcd4420fc169ca094
#
_cell.length_a   1.000
_cell.length_b   1.000
_cell.length_c   1.000
_cell.angle_alpha   90.00
_cell.angle_beta   90.00
_cell.angle_gamma   90.00
#
_symmetry.space_group_name_H-M   'P 1'
#
loop_
_entity.id
_entity.type
_entity.pdbx_description
1 polymer ?
#
loop_
_entity_poly.entity_id
_entity_poly.type
_entity_poly.pdbx_seq_one_letter_code
_entity_poly.pdbx_strand_id
1 'polypeptide(L)' 'MRFTCIDFETANSNYESVCAVGIATFEKGDLIEAKSWLVRPHKDYFYFESINVMIHGITERDVRKSLEFSEI' A
#
# COMPACT_ATOMS: atom_id res chain seq x y z
N MET A 1 10.95 -15.43 18.72
CA MET A 1 10.07 -14.24 18.70
C MET A 1 9.28 -14.20 17.40
N ARG A 2 8.03 -13.85 17.48
CA ARG A 2 7.15 -13.68 16.31
C ARG A 2 6.71 -12.23 16.25
N PHE A 3 6.82 -11.61 15.06
CA PHE A 3 6.38 -10.22 14.87
C PHE A 3 5.87 -10.01 13.47
N THR A 4 5.01 -9.00 13.33
CA THR A 4 4.42 -8.62 12.06
C THR A 4 4.81 -7.19 11.71
N CYS A 5 5.25 -7.00 10.47
CA CYS A 5 5.55 -5.69 9.91
C CYS A 5 4.44 -5.28 8.95
N ILE A 6 4.09 -4.00 8.98
CA ILE A 6 3.12 -3.42 8.04
C ILE A 6 3.81 -2.30 7.29
N ASP A 7 3.65 -2.27 5.98
CA ASP A 7 4.21 -1.24 5.13
C ASP A 7 3.14 -0.66 4.22
N PHE A 8 3.24 0.63 3.92
CA PHE A 8 2.29 1.34 3.08
C PHE A 8 3.01 2.08 1.97
N GLU A 9 2.37 2.13 0.79
CA GLU A 9 2.76 3.02 -0.28
C GLU A 9 1.66 4.07 -0.48
N THR A 10 2.05 5.31 -0.78
CA THR A 10 1.10 6.40 -0.99
C THR A 10 1.20 6.96 -2.39
N ALA A 11 0.06 7.46 -2.91
CA ALA A 11 -0.01 8.05 -4.24
C ALA A 11 0.62 9.44 -4.30
N ASN A 12 0.56 10.18 -3.20
CA ASN A 12 1.09 11.54 -3.10
C ASN A 12 1.61 11.79 -1.67
N SER A 13 1.94 13.02 -1.36
CA SER A 13 2.50 13.36 -0.05
C SER A 13 1.49 13.35 1.10
N ASN A 14 0.20 13.18 0.80
CA ASN A 14 -0.83 13.05 1.84
C ASN A 14 -0.88 11.60 2.33
N TYR A 15 -0.78 11.38 3.63
CA TYR A 15 -0.82 10.04 4.20
C TYR A 15 -2.14 9.30 3.96
N GLU A 16 -3.21 10.04 3.68
CA GLU A 16 -4.51 9.43 3.38
C GLU A 16 -4.59 8.89 1.95
N SER A 17 -3.54 9.07 1.15
CA SER A 17 -3.49 8.59 -0.23
C SER A 17 -2.92 7.18 -0.36
N VAL A 18 -3.08 6.33 0.65
CA VAL A 18 -2.58 4.95 0.62
C VAL A 18 -3.04 4.24 -0.65
N CYS A 19 -2.11 3.67 -1.40
CA CYS A 19 -2.39 2.95 -2.63
C CYS A 19 -1.94 1.48 -2.60
N ALA A 20 -1.20 1.08 -1.58
CA ALA A 20 -0.82 -0.32 -1.37
C ALA A 20 -0.53 -0.57 0.10
N VAL A 21 -0.79 -1.79 0.54
CA VAL A 21 -0.50 -2.26 1.89
C VAL A 21 0.25 -3.58 1.80
N GLY A 22 1.33 -3.71 2.57
CA GLY A 22 2.06 -4.95 2.70
C GLY A 22 2.11 -5.40 4.16
N ILE A 23 1.95 -6.69 4.39
CA ILE A 23 2.06 -7.31 5.71
C ILE A 23 3.02 -8.47 5.61
N ALA A 24 3.99 -8.53 6.52
CA ALA A 24 4.93 -9.64 6.60
C ALA A 24 5.06 -10.10 8.05
N THR A 25 4.98 -11.41 8.26
CA THR A 25 5.12 -12.00 9.59
C THR A 25 6.38 -12.86 9.63
N PHE A 26 7.18 -12.66 10.68
CA PHE A 26 8.43 -13.36 10.90
C PHE A 26 8.37 -14.15 12.19
N GLU A 27 9.03 -15.30 12.21
CA GLU A 27 9.20 -16.09 13.42
C GLU A 27 10.61 -16.64 13.45
N LYS A 28 11.32 -16.41 14.55
CA LYS A 28 12.71 -16.85 14.73
C LYS A 28 13.63 -16.43 13.59
N GLY A 29 13.40 -15.22 13.06
CA GLY A 29 14.18 -14.69 11.95
C GLY A 29 13.73 -15.13 10.56
N ASP A 30 12.78 -16.05 10.44
CA ASP A 30 12.28 -16.55 9.17
C ASP A 30 10.97 -15.90 8.78
N LEU A 31 10.83 -15.55 7.50
CA LEU A 31 9.58 -15.06 6.95
C LEU A 31 8.60 -16.23 6.82
N ILE A 32 7.49 -16.20 7.55
CA ILE A 32 6.49 -17.26 7.52
C ILE A 32 5.24 -16.89 6.73
N GLU A 33 4.95 -15.60 6.54
CA GLU A 33 3.81 -15.15 5.77
C GLU A 33 4.07 -13.75 5.23
N ALA A 34 3.66 -13.51 3.99
CA ALA A 34 3.70 -12.19 3.38
C ALA A 34 2.47 -12.01 2.50
N LYS A 35 1.78 -10.89 2.66
CA LYS A 35 0.62 -10.52 1.85
C LYS A 35 0.74 -9.07 1.45
N SER A 36 0.29 -8.76 0.25
CA SER A 36 0.22 -7.36 -0.20
C SER A 36 -0.99 -7.22 -1.12
N TRP A 37 -1.54 -6.02 -1.16
CA TRP A 37 -2.65 -5.70 -2.05
C TRP A 37 -2.69 -4.23 -2.36
N LEU A 38 -3.32 -3.91 -3.50
CA LEU A 38 -3.52 -2.54 -3.92
C LEU A 38 -4.73 -1.95 -3.20
N VAL A 39 -4.70 -0.63 -3.00
CA VAL A 39 -5.76 0.12 -2.36
C VAL A 39 -6.10 1.30 -3.26
N ARG A 40 -7.38 1.58 -3.47
CA ARG A 40 -7.79 2.78 -4.18
C ARG A 40 -7.85 3.94 -3.18
N PRO A 41 -7.04 5.00 -3.35
CA PRO A 41 -7.11 6.16 -2.47
C PRO A 41 -8.49 6.80 -2.49
N HIS A 42 -8.87 7.43 -1.37
CA HIS A 42 -10.10 8.20 -1.29
C HIS A 42 -10.15 9.26 -2.40
N LYS A 43 -11.34 9.53 -2.94
CA LYS A 43 -11.50 10.44 -4.08
C LYS A 43 -10.88 11.81 -3.90
N ASP A 44 -10.82 12.31 -2.66
CA ASP A 44 -10.24 13.61 -2.34
C ASP A 44 -8.72 13.62 -2.43
N TYR A 45 -8.10 12.42 -2.40
CA TYR A 45 -6.65 12.23 -2.43
C TYR A 45 -6.22 11.37 -3.61
N PHE A 46 -7.11 11.15 -4.56
CA PHE A 46 -6.88 10.26 -5.70
C PHE A 46 -6.13 11.00 -6.81
N TYR A 47 -4.89 11.32 -6.55
CA TYR A 47 -3.97 11.80 -7.57
C TYR A 47 -2.57 11.23 -7.28
N PHE A 48 -1.84 10.91 -8.34
CA PHE A 48 -0.54 10.25 -8.22
C PHE A 48 0.55 11.23 -8.61
N GLU A 49 1.41 11.56 -7.66
CA GLU A 49 2.57 12.39 -7.93
C GLU A 49 3.64 11.54 -8.60
N SER A 50 4.31 12.12 -9.62
CA SER A 50 5.30 11.38 -10.39
C SER A 50 6.44 10.83 -9.54
N ILE A 51 6.85 11.55 -8.51
CA ILE A 51 7.91 11.06 -7.62
C ILE A 51 7.49 9.80 -6.86
N ASN A 52 6.24 9.74 -6.41
CA ASN A 52 5.73 8.56 -5.73
C ASN A 52 5.65 7.37 -6.68
N VAL A 53 5.14 7.58 -7.89
CA VAL A 53 5.06 6.54 -8.92
C VAL A 53 6.47 6.04 -9.27
N MET A 54 7.45 6.95 -9.36
CA MET A 54 8.84 6.57 -9.65
C MET A 54 9.40 5.63 -8.57
N ILE A 55 9.04 5.86 -7.31
CA ILE A 55 9.55 5.07 -6.19
C ILE A 55 8.92 3.68 -6.13
N HIS A 56 7.60 3.57 -6.23
CA HIS A 56 6.89 2.28 -6.04
C HIS A 56 6.32 1.66 -7.31
N GLY A 57 6.25 2.40 -8.41
CA GLY A 57 5.76 1.88 -9.68
C GLY A 57 4.25 1.66 -9.76
N ILE A 58 3.49 2.08 -8.76
CA ILE A 58 2.03 1.91 -8.74
C ILE A 58 1.39 3.14 -9.36
N THR A 59 0.48 2.94 -10.31
CA THR A 59 -0.20 4.01 -11.04
C THR A 59 -1.68 4.06 -10.70
N GLU A 60 -2.32 5.17 -11.08
CA GLU A 60 -3.77 5.32 -10.96
C GLU A 60 -4.51 4.16 -11.61
N ARG A 61 -4.04 3.72 -12.79
CA ARG A 61 -4.66 2.60 -13.51
C ARG A 61 -4.65 1.33 -12.66
N ASP A 62 -3.54 1.09 -11.96
CA ASP A 62 -3.36 -0.14 -11.19
C ASP A 62 -4.38 -0.26 -10.06
N VAL A 63 -4.74 0.86 -9.43
CA VAL A 63 -5.61 0.85 -8.24
C VAL A 63 -7.07 1.17 -8.51
N ARG A 64 -7.40 1.55 -9.75
CA ARG A 64 -8.74 2.07 -10.08
C ARG A 64 -9.88 1.14 -9.67
N LYS A 65 -9.67 -0.17 -9.76
CA LYS A 65 -10.68 -1.18 -9.42
C LYS A 65 -10.48 -1.80 -8.05
N SER A 66 -9.53 -1.30 -7.27
CA SER A 66 -9.26 -1.82 -5.95
C SER A 66 -10.24 -1.22 -4.92
N LEU A 67 -10.36 -1.88 -3.77
CA LEU A 67 -11.15 -1.36 -2.67
C LEU A 67 -10.45 -0.18 -2.00
N GLU A 68 -11.21 0.74 -1.44
CA GLU A 68 -10.66 1.80 -0.60
C GLU A 68 -10.22 1.20 0.73
N PHE A 69 -9.29 1.88 1.41
CA PHE A 69 -8.76 1.38 2.68
C PHE A 69 -9.86 1.13 3.71
N SER A 70 -10.86 2.00 3.77
CA SER A 70 -11.99 1.85 4.69
C SER A 70 -12.87 0.64 4.40
N GLU A 71 -12.73 0.03 3.22
CA GLU A 71 -13.50 -1.15 2.81
C GLU A 71 -12.75 -2.46 3.06
N ILE A 72 -11.50 -2.37 3.45
CA ILE A 72 -10.67 -3.53 3.77
C ILE A 72 -10.80 -3.85 5.26
#